data_a0fd630f1381e1bd60b220f8735bb555
#
_entry.id   a0fd630f1381e1bd60b220f8735bb555
#
_cell.length_a   1.000
_cell.length_b   1.000
_cell.length_c   1.000
_cell.angle_alpha   90.00
_cell.angle_beta   90.00
_cell.angle_gamma   90.00
#
_symmetry.space_group_name_H-M   'P 1'
#
loop_
_entity.id
_entity.type
_entity.pdbx_description
1 polymer ?
#
loop_
_entity_poly.entity_id
_entity_poly.type
_entity_poly.pdbx_seq_one_letter_code
_entity_poly.pdbx_strand_id
1 'polypeptide(L)'
;MNEDQPPSTQSFFKRLIKQFFYTPVSSSDELLKALEEAEESHTIDSHSRSIIEGTLQLENMEVRDVMVPKSKMVTIEHNANTKELLDIMIKSAHSRFPIIDSKRHKIQGIVLAKDLLSYLAGDKRAEFNYKEYLRSAILVPESKTLGALLRDFQ
;
A
#
# COMPACT_ATOMS: atom_id res chain seq x y z
N MET A 1 -34.08 -23.37 -53.25
CA MET A 1 -33.27 -24.56 -52.99
C MET A 1 -31.97 -24.06 -52.43
N ASN A 2 -31.91 -23.92 -51.12
CA ASN A 2 -30.68 -23.54 -50.39
C ASN A 2 -30.17 -24.82 -49.75
N GLU A 3 -28.97 -25.25 -50.18
CA GLU A 3 -28.26 -26.39 -49.62
C GLU A 3 -27.65 -25.99 -48.31
N ASP A 4 -28.14 -26.62 -47.22
CA ASP A 4 -27.50 -26.62 -45.91
C ASP A 4 -26.20 -27.43 -46.00
N GLN A 5 -25.05 -26.70 -46.05
CA GLN A 5 -23.77 -27.36 -45.90
C GLN A 5 -23.57 -27.67 -44.39
N PRO A 6 -23.21 -28.91 -44.01
CA PRO A 6 -22.91 -29.24 -42.61
C PRO A 6 -21.63 -28.56 -42.20
N PRO A 7 -21.54 -28.11 -40.92
CA PRO A 7 -20.35 -27.44 -40.42
C PRO A 7 -19.14 -28.36 -40.51
N SER A 8 -18.04 -27.85 -41.10
CA SER A 8 -16.84 -28.64 -41.36
C SER A 8 -16.31 -29.32 -40.07
N THR A 9 -16.01 -30.59 -40.17
CA THR A 9 -15.50 -31.47 -39.11
C THR A 9 -14.25 -30.84 -38.42
N GLN A 10 -13.49 -30.03 -39.13
CA GLN A 10 -12.37 -29.26 -38.59
C GLN A 10 -12.76 -28.20 -37.54
N SER A 11 -13.92 -27.56 -37.68
CA SER A 11 -14.42 -26.57 -36.74
C SER A 11 -14.84 -27.21 -35.44
N PHE A 12 -15.47 -28.38 -35.51
CA PHE A 12 -15.93 -29.17 -34.35
C PHE A 12 -14.74 -29.72 -33.56
N PHE A 13 -13.74 -30.28 -34.23
CA PHE A 13 -12.49 -30.76 -33.61
C PHE A 13 -11.69 -29.65 -32.95
N LYS A 14 -11.54 -28.49 -33.57
CA LYS A 14 -10.89 -27.32 -32.95
C LYS A 14 -11.62 -26.84 -31.70
N ARG A 15 -12.94 -26.90 -31.68
CA ARG A 15 -13.76 -26.52 -30.52
C ARG A 15 -13.66 -27.53 -29.39
N LEU A 16 -13.64 -28.84 -29.72
CA LEU A 16 -13.41 -29.91 -28.74
C LEU A 16 -12.01 -29.87 -28.14
N ILE A 17 -10.98 -29.68 -28.94
CA ILE A 17 -9.58 -29.53 -28.48
C ILE A 17 -9.45 -28.32 -27.56
N LYS A 18 -10.06 -27.16 -27.92
CA LYS A 18 -10.04 -25.96 -27.09
C LYS A 18 -10.75 -26.16 -25.76
N GLN A 19 -11.80 -26.99 -25.72
CA GLN A 19 -12.56 -27.29 -24.50
C GLN A 19 -11.85 -28.31 -23.59
N PHE A 20 -11.01 -29.20 -24.17
CA PHE A 20 -10.26 -30.22 -23.43
C PHE A 20 -8.90 -29.71 -22.90
N PHE A 21 -8.30 -28.69 -23.54
CA PHE A 21 -6.99 -28.15 -23.17
C PHE A 21 -7.03 -26.78 -22.49
N TYR A 22 -8.22 -26.18 -22.38
CA TYR A 22 -8.37 -24.94 -21.63
C TYR A 22 -8.78 -25.26 -20.20
N THR A 23 -7.82 -25.57 -19.37
CA THR A 23 -8.02 -25.56 -17.90
C THR A 23 -8.08 -24.09 -17.48
N PRO A 24 -9.25 -23.58 -17.08
CA PRO A 24 -9.30 -22.23 -16.53
C PRO A 24 -8.46 -22.22 -15.25
N VAL A 25 -7.57 -21.23 -15.13
CA VAL A 25 -6.81 -20.99 -13.91
C VAL A 25 -7.82 -20.78 -12.77
N SER A 26 -7.89 -21.72 -11.84
CA SER A 26 -8.91 -21.77 -10.78
C SER A 26 -8.31 -21.61 -9.37
N SER A 27 -6.99 -21.58 -9.27
CA SER A 27 -6.29 -21.38 -7.99
C SER A 27 -5.08 -20.44 -8.14
N SER A 28 -4.65 -19.86 -7.01
CA SER A 28 -3.42 -19.04 -6.98
C SER A 28 -2.18 -19.83 -7.41
N ASP A 29 -2.12 -21.12 -7.07
CA ASP A 29 -0.99 -21.99 -7.45
C ASP A 29 -0.94 -22.24 -8.96
N GLU A 30 -2.09 -22.43 -9.60
CA GLU A 30 -2.17 -22.54 -11.06
C GLU A 30 -1.78 -21.23 -11.76
N LEU A 31 -2.16 -20.09 -11.18
CA LEU A 31 -1.76 -18.78 -11.68
C LEU A 31 -0.23 -18.59 -11.59
N LEU A 32 0.38 -18.97 -10.47
CA LEU A 32 1.83 -18.89 -10.30
C LEU A 32 2.58 -19.77 -11.32
N LYS A 33 2.09 -20.99 -11.59
CA LYS A 33 2.65 -21.85 -12.65
C LYS A 33 2.52 -21.23 -14.04
N ALA A 34 1.36 -20.66 -14.34
CA ALA A 34 1.16 -19.97 -15.63
C ALA A 34 2.10 -18.77 -15.80
N LEU A 35 2.43 -18.05 -14.72
CA LEU A 35 3.41 -16.97 -14.73
C LEU A 35 4.84 -17.49 -14.95
N GLU A 36 5.17 -18.64 -14.38
CA GLU A 36 6.46 -19.31 -14.60
C GLU A 36 6.63 -19.73 -16.06
N GLU A 37 5.63 -20.39 -16.64
CA GLU A 37 5.59 -20.77 -18.04
C GLU A 37 5.67 -19.55 -18.99
N ALA A 38 5.02 -18.43 -18.62
CA ALA A 38 5.08 -17.19 -19.36
C ALA A 38 6.47 -16.54 -19.32
N GLU A 39 7.20 -16.65 -18.23
CA GLU A 39 8.59 -16.21 -18.12
C GLU A 39 9.52 -17.12 -18.95
N GLU A 40 9.40 -18.43 -18.85
CA GLU A 40 10.19 -19.39 -19.62
C GLU A 40 10.02 -19.20 -21.14
N SER A 41 8.80 -18.92 -21.57
CA SER A 41 8.49 -18.62 -22.98
C SER A 41 8.85 -17.19 -23.42
N HIS A 42 9.47 -16.39 -22.54
CA HIS A 42 9.84 -14.99 -22.79
C HIS A 42 8.63 -14.07 -23.14
N THR A 43 7.42 -14.48 -22.74
CA THR A 43 6.21 -13.65 -22.89
C THR A 43 6.20 -12.50 -21.89
N ILE A 44 6.74 -12.73 -20.68
CA ILE A 44 7.00 -11.72 -19.64
C ILE A 44 8.45 -11.84 -19.20
N ASP A 45 9.02 -10.76 -18.68
CA ASP A 45 10.33 -10.78 -18.03
C ASP A 45 10.22 -11.11 -16.52
N SER A 46 11.34 -11.46 -15.89
CA SER A 46 11.41 -11.80 -14.47
C SER A 46 10.95 -10.66 -13.56
N HIS A 47 11.15 -9.41 -13.96
CA HIS A 47 10.72 -8.24 -13.21
C HIS A 47 9.20 -8.12 -13.20
N SER A 48 8.56 -8.25 -14.37
CA SER A 48 7.10 -8.24 -14.51
C SER A 48 6.46 -9.38 -13.72
N ARG A 49 7.03 -10.60 -13.77
CA ARG A 49 6.60 -11.73 -12.95
C ARG A 49 6.65 -11.38 -11.46
N SER A 50 7.78 -10.87 -10.97
CA SER A 50 7.96 -10.50 -9.56
C SER A 50 6.94 -9.46 -9.08
N ILE A 51 6.59 -8.46 -9.91
CA ILE A 51 5.56 -7.47 -9.59
C ILE A 51 4.18 -8.13 -9.45
N ILE A 52 3.81 -9.03 -10.36
CA ILE A 52 2.52 -9.73 -10.30
C ILE A 52 2.45 -10.62 -9.05
N GLU A 53 3.48 -11.40 -8.77
CA GLU A 53 3.56 -12.23 -7.56
C GLU A 53 3.45 -11.39 -6.28
N GLY A 54 4.17 -10.27 -6.20
CA GLY A 54 4.06 -9.34 -5.09
C GLY A 54 2.65 -8.77 -4.92
N THR A 55 1.97 -8.49 -6.01
CA THR A 55 0.59 -8.00 -5.97
C THR A 55 -0.38 -9.05 -5.42
N LEU A 56 -0.21 -10.31 -5.80
CA LEU A 56 -1.02 -11.42 -5.26
C LEU A 56 -0.79 -11.63 -3.75
N GLN A 57 0.43 -11.42 -3.28
CA GLN A 57 0.75 -11.52 -1.86
C GLN A 57 0.08 -10.45 -1.01
N LEU A 58 -0.17 -9.23 -1.55
CA LEU A 58 -0.80 -8.14 -0.81
C LEU A 58 -2.20 -8.48 -0.27
N GLU A 59 -2.93 -9.40 -0.90
CA GLU A 59 -4.25 -9.81 -0.43
C GLU A 59 -4.18 -10.61 0.88
N ASN A 60 -3.07 -11.32 1.10
CA ASN A 60 -2.85 -12.17 2.27
C ASN A 60 -2.05 -11.48 3.39
N MET A 61 -1.36 -10.37 3.09
CA MET A 61 -0.60 -9.62 4.07
C MET A 61 -1.48 -8.66 4.86
N GLU A 62 -1.17 -8.49 6.14
CA GLU A 62 -1.84 -7.54 7.02
C GLU A 62 -0.97 -6.30 7.27
N VAL A 63 -1.60 -5.22 7.72
CA VAL A 63 -0.91 -3.98 8.07
C VAL A 63 0.21 -4.23 9.08
N ARG A 64 0.00 -5.15 10.06
CA ARG A 64 1.02 -5.51 11.05
C ARG A 64 2.32 -6.04 10.46
N ASP A 65 2.28 -6.65 9.28
CA ASP A 65 3.44 -7.27 8.64
C ASP A 65 4.42 -6.23 8.06
N VAL A 66 3.92 -5.02 7.76
CA VAL A 66 4.71 -3.95 7.12
C VAL A 66 4.76 -2.65 7.92
N MET A 67 3.93 -2.48 8.95
CA MET A 67 3.90 -1.25 9.74
C MET A 67 5.18 -1.05 10.55
N VAL A 68 5.49 0.21 10.84
CA VAL A 68 6.46 0.54 11.89
C VAL A 68 5.80 0.31 13.26
N PRO A 69 6.29 -0.61 14.09
CA PRO A 69 5.73 -0.84 15.41
C PRO A 69 5.72 0.44 16.26
N LYS A 70 4.70 0.61 17.09
CA LYS A 70 4.55 1.79 17.97
C LYS A 70 5.80 2.09 18.81
N SER A 71 6.52 1.08 19.25
CA SER A 71 7.76 1.21 20.02
C SER A 71 8.93 1.79 19.25
N LYS A 72 8.87 1.77 17.89
CA LYS A 72 9.90 2.33 17.00
C LYS A 72 9.47 3.64 16.35
N MET A 73 8.24 4.10 16.59
CA MET A 73 7.75 5.35 16.02
C MET A 73 8.39 6.55 16.72
N VAL A 74 8.86 7.51 15.94
CA VAL A 74 9.24 8.83 16.45
C VAL A 74 7.98 9.65 16.62
N THR A 75 7.66 10.01 17.85
CA THR A 75 6.47 10.77 18.22
C THR A 75 6.85 12.02 18.99
N ILE A 76 5.97 13.01 19.05
CA ILE A 76 6.15 14.24 19.80
C ILE A 76 5.05 14.33 20.85
N GLU A 77 5.43 14.65 22.09
CA GLU A 77 4.47 14.87 23.18
C GLU A 77 3.65 16.14 22.93
N HIS A 78 2.37 16.10 23.26
CA HIS A 78 1.44 17.21 23.07
C HIS A 78 1.80 18.48 23.88
N ASN A 79 2.63 18.37 24.88
CA ASN A 79 3.11 19.46 25.72
C ASN A 79 4.57 19.83 25.43
N ALA A 80 5.18 19.27 24.36
CA ALA A 80 6.52 19.62 23.93
C ALA A 80 6.58 21.12 23.51
N ASN A 81 7.63 21.80 23.94
CA ASN A 81 7.88 23.17 23.51
C ASN A 81 8.47 23.19 22.07
N THR A 82 8.50 24.37 21.44
CA THR A 82 8.97 24.54 20.07
C THR A 82 10.39 24.02 19.86
N LYS A 83 11.28 24.20 20.83
CA LYS A 83 12.67 23.75 20.73
C LYS A 83 12.78 22.23 20.74
N GLU A 84 12.08 21.57 21.66
CA GLU A 84 12.02 20.10 21.74
C GLU A 84 11.45 19.50 20.43
N LEU A 85 10.38 20.10 19.92
CA LEU A 85 9.75 19.69 18.66
C LEU A 85 10.75 19.79 17.50
N LEU A 86 11.44 20.93 17.37
CA LEU A 86 12.47 21.17 16.35
C LEU A 86 13.63 20.17 16.48
N ASP A 87 14.13 19.96 17.69
CA ASP A 87 15.23 19.03 17.94
C ASP A 87 14.88 17.60 17.51
N ILE A 88 13.66 17.13 17.82
CA ILE A 88 13.19 15.81 17.40
C ILE A 88 13.08 15.73 15.88
N MET A 89 12.49 16.74 15.24
CA MET A 89 12.30 16.76 13.79
C MET A 89 13.63 16.78 13.02
N ILE A 90 14.59 17.57 13.47
CA ILE A 90 15.91 17.68 12.84
C ILE A 90 16.70 16.37 13.01
N LYS A 91 16.74 15.82 14.22
CA LYS A 91 17.51 14.60 14.52
C LYS A 91 16.98 13.37 13.80
N SER A 92 15.66 13.24 13.69
CA SER A 92 15.04 12.06 13.09
C SER A 92 14.93 12.14 11.56
N ALA A 93 14.95 13.34 11.00
CA ALA A 93 14.80 13.63 9.57
C ALA A 93 13.53 13.03 8.92
N HIS A 94 12.47 12.79 9.71
CA HIS A 94 11.19 12.32 9.20
C HIS A 94 10.33 13.48 8.68
N SER A 95 9.37 13.17 7.83
CA SER A 95 8.47 14.16 7.25
C SER A 95 7.16 14.34 8.03
N ARG A 96 6.76 13.35 8.83
CA ARG A 96 5.47 13.30 9.54
C ARG A 96 5.66 12.83 10.96
N PHE A 97 5.06 13.58 11.89
CA PHE A 97 5.22 13.35 13.32
C PHE A 97 3.86 13.23 13.99
N PRO A 98 3.53 12.04 14.52
CA PRO A 98 2.37 11.89 15.39
C PRO A 98 2.56 12.69 16.69
N ILE A 99 1.55 13.49 17.03
CA ILE A 99 1.46 14.17 18.34
C ILE A 99 0.67 13.28 19.28
N ILE A 100 1.27 12.94 20.41
CA ILE A 100 0.70 12.01 21.38
C ILE A 100 0.48 12.67 22.74
N ASP A 101 -0.51 12.18 23.45
CA ASP A 101 -0.68 12.37 24.88
C ASP A 101 -0.36 11.05 25.56
N SER A 102 0.88 10.89 26.04
CA SER A 102 1.33 9.62 26.67
C SER A 102 0.55 9.28 27.94
N LYS A 103 0.04 10.28 28.65
CA LYS A 103 -0.76 10.07 29.87
C LYS A 103 -2.13 9.46 29.56
N ARG A 104 -2.72 9.84 28.41
CA ARG A 104 -4.02 9.36 27.95
C ARG A 104 -3.91 8.27 26.88
N HIS A 105 -2.70 7.88 26.50
CA HIS A 105 -2.42 6.94 25.41
C HIS A 105 -3.14 7.28 24.09
N LYS A 106 -3.31 8.58 23.83
CA LYS A 106 -4.11 9.08 22.70
C LYS A 106 -3.23 9.81 21.69
N ILE A 107 -3.44 9.48 20.40
CA ILE A 107 -2.90 10.26 19.29
C ILE A 107 -3.82 11.46 19.06
N GLN A 108 -3.28 12.67 19.11
CA GLN A 108 -4.03 13.91 18.89
C GLN A 108 -4.12 14.26 17.40
N GLY A 109 -3.11 13.90 16.62
CA GLY A 109 -3.04 14.16 15.19
C GLY A 109 -1.62 14.03 14.67
N ILE A 110 -1.38 14.57 13.48
CA ILE A 110 -0.10 14.52 12.77
C ILE A 110 0.31 15.92 12.38
N VAL A 111 1.58 16.29 12.63
CA VAL A 111 2.23 17.51 12.15
C VAL A 111 3.26 17.15 11.09
N LEU A 112 3.36 17.94 10.02
CA LEU A 112 4.35 17.74 8.97
C LEU A 112 5.57 18.62 9.22
N ALA A 113 6.77 18.08 8.98
CA ALA A 113 8.02 18.87 9.08
C ALA A 113 8.01 20.13 8.20
N LYS A 114 7.36 20.07 7.02
CA LYS A 114 7.22 21.23 6.13
C LYS A 114 6.45 22.42 6.71
N ASP A 115 5.56 22.17 7.68
CA ASP A 115 4.77 23.23 8.32
C ASP A 115 5.67 24.20 9.11
N LEU A 116 6.84 23.70 9.58
CA LEU A 116 7.87 24.54 10.19
C LEU A 116 8.52 25.53 9.23
N LEU A 117 8.57 25.23 7.93
CA LEU A 117 9.13 26.16 6.95
C LEU A 117 8.35 27.48 6.93
N SER A 118 7.02 27.42 7.04
CA SER A 118 6.17 28.61 7.11
C SER A 118 6.46 29.42 8.38
N TYR A 119 6.66 28.75 9.51
CA TYR A 119 7.06 29.40 10.77
C TYR A 119 8.45 30.02 10.69
N LEU A 120 9.43 29.32 10.11
CA LEU A 120 10.80 29.80 9.97
C LEU A 120 10.93 30.97 8.97
N ALA A 121 10.07 31.03 7.96
CA ALA A 121 9.99 32.11 6.98
C ALA A 121 9.25 33.34 7.49
N GLY A 122 8.43 33.18 8.54
CA GLY A 122 7.69 34.28 9.16
C GLY A 122 8.42 35.00 10.28
N ASP A 123 7.70 35.84 11.05
CA ASP A 123 8.24 36.52 12.21
C ASP A 123 8.42 35.54 13.37
N LYS A 124 9.69 35.16 13.65
CA LYS A 124 10.10 34.21 14.69
C LYS A 124 9.83 34.65 16.12
N ARG A 125 9.15 35.78 16.35
CA ARG A 125 8.87 36.33 17.69
C ARG A 125 7.80 35.57 18.42
N ALA A 126 6.93 34.82 17.71
CA ALA A 126 5.91 33.96 18.31
C ALA A 126 6.42 32.53 18.46
N GLU A 127 5.99 31.83 19.51
CA GLU A 127 6.23 30.38 19.60
C GLU A 127 5.48 29.63 18.51
N PHE A 128 6.07 28.57 17.97
CA PHE A 128 5.41 27.70 17.00
C PHE A 128 4.23 26.96 17.65
N ASN A 129 3.02 27.34 17.25
CA ASN A 129 1.82 26.68 17.72
C ASN A 129 1.47 25.50 16.79
N TYR A 130 1.99 24.31 17.07
CA TYR A 130 1.74 23.12 16.25
C TYR A 130 0.23 22.78 16.12
N LYS A 131 -0.62 23.24 17.04
CA LYS A 131 -2.07 22.96 17.04
C LYS A 131 -2.77 23.53 15.80
N GLU A 132 -2.24 24.62 15.25
CA GLU A 132 -2.75 25.26 14.03
C GLU A 132 -2.47 24.39 12.77
N TYR A 133 -1.47 23.53 12.85
CA TYR A 133 -1.01 22.67 11.76
C TYR A 133 -1.41 21.21 11.98
N LEU A 134 -2.15 20.90 13.05
CA LEU A 134 -2.51 19.55 13.42
C LEU A 134 -3.54 18.96 12.45
N ARG A 135 -3.18 17.86 11.81
CA ARG A 135 -4.04 17.11 10.90
C ARG A 135 -4.60 15.88 11.60
N SER A 136 -5.83 15.51 11.28
CA SER A 136 -6.45 14.30 11.81
C SER A 136 -5.64 13.06 11.42
N ALA A 137 -5.39 12.18 12.37
CA ALA A 137 -4.80 10.88 12.10
C ALA A 137 -5.90 9.88 11.72
N ILE A 138 -5.69 9.15 10.63
CA ILE A 138 -6.54 8.01 10.27
C ILE A 138 -5.98 6.79 11.00
N LEU A 139 -6.81 6.16 11.80
CA LEU A 139 -6.45 4.94 12.54
C LEU A 139 -6.88 3.72 11.73
N VAL A 140 -5.94 2.84 11.47
CA VAL A 140 -6.15 1.60 10.71
C VAL A 140 -5.89 0.42 11.65
N PRO A 141 -6.80 -0.58 11.70
CA PRO A 141 -6.54 -1.81 12.44
C PRO A 141 -5.31 -2.52 11.89
N GLU A 142 -4.44 -3.03 12.76
CA GLU A 142 -3.25 -3.78 12.34
C GLU A 142 -3.55 -5.10 11.63
N SER A 143 -4.77 -5.65 11.82
CA SER A 143 -5.29 -6.84 11.15
C SER A 143 -5.95 -6.56 9.79
N LYS A 144 -6.01 -5.29 9.35
CA LYS A 144 -6.55 -4.97 8.04
C LYS A 144 -5.59 -5.47 6.95
N THR A 145 -6.14 -6.10 5.89
CA THR A 145 -5.30 -6.58 4.78
C THR A 145 -4.72 -5.40 3.98
N LEU A 146 -3.51 -5.59 3.45
CA LEU A 146 -2.85 -4.55 2.65
C LEU A 146 -3.62 -4.24 1.37
N GLY A 147 -4.23 -5.25 0.74
CA GLY A 147 -5.08 -5.04 -0.42
C GLY A 147 -6.30 -4.15 -0.12
N ALA A 148 -6.91 -4.30 1.07
CA ALA A 148 -8.00 -3.42 1.50
C ALA A 148 -7.50 -2.00 1.83
N LEU A 149 -6.33 -1.87 2.47
CA LEU A 149 -5.73 -0.58 2.77
C LEU A 149 -5.34 0.17 1.48
N LEU A 150 -4.82 -0.53 0.48
CA LEU A 150 -4.46 0.08 -0.80
C LEU A 150 -5.69 0.66 -1.52
N ARG A 151 -6.83 -0.04 -1.47
CA ARG A 151 -8.12 0.48 -1.99
C ARG A 151 -8.59 1.73 -1.25
N ASP A 152 -8.36 1.83 0.06
CA ASP A 152 -8.71 3.04 0.83
C ASP A 152 -7.86 4.26 0.43
N PHE A 153 -6.67 4.05 -0.11
CA PHE A 153 -5.77 5.13 -0.56
C PHE A 153 -6.10 5.63 -1.97
N GLN A 154 -6.86 4.89 -2.76
CA GLN A 154 -7.32 5.25 -4.11
C GLN A 154 -8.61 6.03 -4.08
#